data_2fa5789f4d30ba36f11c494c86087e27
#
_entry.id   2fa5789f4d30ba36f11c494c86087e27
#
_cell.length_a   1.000
_cell.length_b   1.000
_cell.length_c   1.000
_cell.angle_alpha   90.00
_cell.angle_beta   90.00
_cell.angle_gamma   90.00
#
_symmetry.space_group_name_H-M   'P 1'
#
loop_
_entity.id
_entity.type
_entity.pdbx_description
1 polymer ?
#
loop_
_entity_poly.entity_id
_entity_poly.type
_entity_poly.pdbx_seq_one_letter_code
_entity_poly.pdbx_strand_id
1 'polypeptide(L)'
;NGIGGSGDFARNGGLSIFMTPSTAKGGAISSIVPMVSHVDHTEHDVQIIVTECGIADLRGKSPRERAELIIENCCHPDYRPALRDYYERAKAVAKGQHTPHDLNTALSWHQRYLDTGSMK
;
A
#
# COMPACT_ATOMS: atom_id res chain seq x y z
N ASN A 1 -12.66 2.63 -10.89
CA ASN A 1 -13.48 1.41 -10.77
C ASN A 1 -14.18 1.44 -9.42
N GLY A 2 -15.44 1.00 -9.37
CA GLY A 2 -16.17 0.90 -8.12
C GLY A 2 -15.89 -0.41 -7.38
N ILE A 3 -16.24 -0.44 -6.10
CA ILE A 3 -16.04 -1.60 -5.23
C ILE A 3 -16.87 -2.82 -5.65
N GLY A 4 -18.06 -2.60 -6.25
CA GLY A 4 -19.02 -3.67 -6.58
C GLY A 4 -19.40 -4.48 -5.34
N GLY A 5 -19.53 -5.79 -5.49
CA GLY A 5 -19.80 -6.72 -4.39
C GLY A 5 -18.58 -7.13 -3.56
N SER A 6 -17.36 -6.67 -3.91
CA SER A 6 -16.14 -7.11 -3.23
C SER A 6 -16.08 -6.69 -1.76
N GLY A 7 -16.72 -5.57 -1.40
CA GLY A 7 -16.82 -5.14 0.00
C GLY A 7 -17.58 -6.12 0.88
N ASP A 8 -18.69 -6.66 0.38
CA ASP A 8 -19.48 -7.65 1.11
C ASP A 8 -18.72 -8.97 1.26
N PHE A 9 -18.02 -9.42 0.22
CA PHE A 9 -17.17 -10.61 0.31
C PHE A 9 -16.01 -10.41 1.31
N ALA A 10 -15.35 -9.27 1.28
CA ALA A 10 -14.24 -8.98 2.19
C ALA A 10 -14.70 -8.93 3.66
N ARG A 11 -15.85 -8.33 3.94
CA ARG A 11 -16.38 -8.22 5.31
C ARG A 11 -16.99 -9.51 5.84
N ASN A 12 -17.62 -10.31 5.00
CA ASN A 12 -18.40 -11.48 5.41
C ASN A 12 -17.68 -12.82 5.17
N GLY A 13 -16.55 -12.84 4.50
CA GLY A 13 -15.72 -14.03 4.32
C GLY A 13 -15.01 -14.43 5.62
N GLY A 14 -14.79 -15.74 5.81
CA GLY A 14 -14.01 -16.24 6.94
C GLY A 14 -12.55 -15.82 6.89
N LEU A 15 -12.01 -15.62 5.68
CA LEU A 15 -10.66 -15.09 5.42
C LEU A 15 -10.71 -14.19 4.19
N SER A 16 -10.27 -12.94 4.34
CA SER A 16 -10.20 -11.95 3.27
C SER A 16 -8.78 -11.86 2.71
N ILE A 17 -8.60 -12.31 1.46
CA ILE A 17 -7.32 -12.27 0.75
C ILE A 17 -7.46 -11.32 -0.43
N PHE A 18 -6.62 -10.29 -0.48
CA PHE A 18 -6.55 -9.33 -1.58
C PHE A 18 -5.32 -9.63 -2.44
N MET A 19 -5.53 -9.93 -3.72
CA MET A 19 -4.47 -10.29 -4.65
C MET A 19 -4.32 -9.21 -5.73
N THR A 20 -3.10 -8.77 -5.98
CA THR A 20 -2.80 -7.80 -7.02
C THR A 20 -1.37 -7.96 -7.51
N PRO A 21 -1.06 -7.64 -8.78
CA PRO A 21 0.34 -7.49 -9.20
C PRO A 21 1.02 -6.36 -8.42
N SER A 22 2.31 -6.50 -8.12
CA SER A 22 3.07 -5.47 -7.40
C SER A 22 3.31 -4.22 -8.25
N THR A 23 3.26 -4.36 -9.58
CA THR A 23 3.43 -3.25 -10.53
C THR A 23 2.41 -3.33 -11.66
N ALA A 24 2.24 -2.21 -12.37
CA ALA A 24 1.44 -2.11 -13.58
C ALA A 24 2.20 -1.34 -14.67
N LYS A 25 1.67 -1.37 -15.91
CA LYS A 25 2.24 -0.68 -17.08
C LYS A 25 3.73 -0.94 -17.27
N GLY A 26 4.11 -2.23 -17.28
CA GLY A 26 5.50 -2.62 -17.51
C GLY A 26 6.48 -2.17 -16.42
N GLY A 27 6.00 -1.96 -15.19
CA GLY A 27 6.82 -1.51 -14.06
C GLY A 27 6.83 0.00 -13.84
N ALA A 28 6.12 0.78 -14.66
CA ALA A 28 6.05 2.23 -14.50
C ALA A 28 5.22 2.67 -13.29
N ILE A 29 4.28 1.83 -12.83
CA ILE A 29 3.41 2.09 -11.70
C ILE A 29 3.63 1.04 -10.62
N SER A 30 3.83 1.46 -9.37
CA SER A 30 3.78 0.59 -8.20
C SER A 30 2.35 0.45 -7.70
N SER A 31 1.92 -0.79 -7.40
CA SER A 31 0.63 -1.04 -6.75
C SER A 31 0.69 -0.73 -5.25
N ILE A 32 1.88 -0.76 -4.65
CA ILE A 32 2.12 -0.36 -3.28
C ILE A 32 2.72 1.03 -3.29
N VAL A 33 2.03 2.00 -2.72
CA VAL A 33 2.37 3.43 -2.78
C VAL A 33 2.38 4.05 -1.38
N PRO A 34 3.05 5.22 -1.20
CA PRO A 34 3.05 5.92 0.08
C PRO A 34 1.65 6.24 0.62
N MET A 35 0.78 6.73 -0.25
CA MET A 35 -0.61 7.05 0.07
C MET A 35 -1.48 6.80 -1.16
N VAL A 36 -2.65 6.20 -0.98
CA VAL A 36 -3.61 6.01 -2.07
C VAL A 36 -4.45 7.27 -2.25
N SER A 37 -4.80 7.57 -3.49
CA SER A 37 -5.67 8.73 -3.82
C SER A 37 -7.16 8.45 -3.59
N HIS A 38 -7.54 7.16 -3.52
CA HIS A 38 -8.91 6.71 -3.29
C HIS A 38 -8.90 5.37 -2.54
N VAL A 39 -9.87 5.17 -1.65
CA VAL A 39 -10.01 3.95 -0.85
C VAL A 39 -11.36 3.31 -1.14
N ASP A 40 -11.35 2.06 -1.63
CA ASP A 40 -12.55 1.22 -1.75
C ASP A 40 -12.67 0.28 -0.54
N HIS A 41 -11.57 -0.36 -0.15
CA HIS A 41 -11.52 -1.26 1.01
C HIS A 41 -10.62 -0.67 2.08
N THR A 42 -11.15 -0.56 3.31
CA THR A 42 -10.36 -0.07 4.44
C THR A 42 -9.47 -1.17 5.02
N GLU A 43 -8.55 -0.78 5.89
CA GLU A 43 -7.69 -1.71 6.62
C GLU A 43 -8.45 -2.76 7.45
N HIS A 44 -9.71 -2.45 7.83
CA HIS A 44 -10.54 -3.33 8.65
C HIS A 44 -11.11 -4.50 7.87
N ASP A 45 -11.24 -4.39 6.55
CA ASP A 45 -11.83 -5.39 5.69
C ASP A 45 -10.79 -6.27 5.00
N VAL A 46 -9.51 -5.89 5.00
CA VAL A 46 -8.43 -6.61 4.34
C VAL A 46 -7.54 -7.29 5.37
N GLN A 47 -7.46 -8.62 5.31
CA GLN A 47 -6.69 -9.43 6.25
C GLN A 47 -5.34 -9.87 5.71
N ILE A 48 -5.30 -10.31 4.45
CA ILE A 48 -4.08 -10.79 3.80
C ILE A 48 -3.94 -10.10 2.45
N ILE A 49 -2.73 -9.64 2.13
CA ILE A 49 -2.36 -9.12 0.80
C ILE A 49 -1.36 -10.07 0.17
N VAL A 50 -1.58 -10.39 -1.10
CA VAL A 50 -0.71 -11.24 -1.92
C VAL A 50 -0.32 -10.50 -3.18
N THR A 51 0.97 -10.47 -3.46
CA THR A 51 1.52 -10.09 -4.77
C THR A 51 2.45 -11.20 -5.26
N GLU A 52 2.99 -11.08 -6.48
CA GLU A 52 4.01 -12.00 -6.96
C GLU A 52 5.32 -11.93 -6.16
N CYS A 53 5.51 -10.85 -5.38
CA CYS A 53 6.68 -10.70 -4.50
C CYS A 53 6.53 -11.46 -3.18
N GLY A 54 5.30 -11.74 -2.73
CA GLY A 54 5.08 -12.47 -1.49
C GLY A 54 3.72 -12.20 -0.85
N ILE A 55 3.63 -12.53 0.43
CA ILE A 55 2.39 -12.51 1.23
C ILE A 55 2.61 -11.66 2.48
N ALA A 56 1.64 -10.81 2.78
CA ALA A 56 1.57 -10.06 4.03
C ALA A 56 0.30 -10.45 4.81
N ASP A 57 0.45 -11.13 5.92
CA ASP A 57 -0.63 -11.43 6.86
C ASP A 57 -0.76 -10.27 7.85
N LEU A 58 -1.84 -9.49 7.70
CA LEU A 58 -2.07 -8.24 8.43
C LEU A 58 -2.93 -8.43 9.68
N ARG A 59 -3.36 -9.66 9.97
CA ARG A 59 -4.23 -9.95 11.12
C ARG A 59 -3.51 -9.67 12.43
N GLY A 60 -4.19 -8.99 13.36
CA GLY A 60 -3.63 -8.65 14.67
C GLY A 60 -2.49 -7.62 14.63
N LYS A 61 -2.30 -6.92 13.53
CA LYS A 61 -1.23 -5.93 13.33
C LYS A 61 -1.77 -4.51 13.37
N SER A 62 -1.02 -3.63 14.02
CA SER A 62 -1.24 -2.18 13.96
C SER A 62 -0.96 -1.64 12.55
N PRO A 63 -1.48 -0.45 12.17
CA PRO A 63 -1.17 0.15 10.88
C PRO A 63 0.34 0.29 10.60
N ARG A 64 1.16 0.56 11.60
CA ARG A 64 2.61 0.63 11.45
C ARG A 64 3.22 -0.72 11.11
N GLU A 65 2.85 -1.78 11.83
CA GLU A 65 3.30 -3.13 11.54
C GLU A 65 2.80 -3.63 10.18
N ARG A 66 1.57 -3.27 9.80
CA ARG A 66 1.01 -3.57 8.47
C ARG A 66 1.83 -2.92 7.36
N ALA A 67 2.19 -1.65 7.51
CA ALA A 67 3.01 -0.94 6.52
C ALA A 67 4.36 -1.64 6.33
N GLU A 68 5.04 -2.01 7.40
CA GLU A 68 6.32 -2.74 7.33
C GLU A 68 6.18 -4.08 6.60
N LEU A 69 5.17 -4.88 6.95
CA LEU A 69 4.92 -6.18 6.30
C LEU A 69 4.61 -6.04 4.81
N ILE A 70 3.80 -5.07 4.42
CA ILE A 70 3.43 -4.83 3.02
C ILE A 70 4.67 -4.38 2.22
N ILE A 71 5.47 -3.48 2.76
CA ILE A 71 6.70 -3.01 2.13
C ILE A 71 7.66 -4.16 1.90
N GLU A 72 7.91 -4.96 2.95
CA GLU A 72 8.90 -6.04 2.88
C GLU A 72 8.47 -7.20 1.98
N ASN A 73 7.21 -7.60 2.07
CA ASN A 73 6.74 -8.84 1.46
C ASN A 73 6.05 -8.64 0.12
N CYS A 74 5.39 -7.51 -0.11
CA CYS A 74 4.51 -7.33 -1.27
C CYS A 74 5.00 -6.26 -2.25
N CYS A 75 5.86 -5.33 -1.83
CA CYS A 75 6.36 -4.28 -2.71
C CYS A 75 7.40 -4.82 -3.69
N HIS A 76 7.29 -4.39 -4.96
CA HIS A 76 8.30 -4.72 -5.97
C HIS A 76 9.70 -4.21 -5.55
N PRO A 77 10.77 -5.00 -5.76
CA PRO A 77 12.13 -4.62 -5.35
C PRO A 77 12.60 -3.25 -5.84
N ASP A 78 12.21 -2.83 -7.05
CA ASP A 78 12.58 -1.52 -7.61
C ASP A 78 12.02 -0.34 -6.81
N TYR A 79 10.88 -0.52 -6.16
CA TYR A 79 10.17 0.52 -5.40
C TYR A 79 10.39 0.42 -3.89
N ARG A 80 10.80 -0.75 -3.41
CA ARG A 80 10.93 -1.01 -1.97
C ARG A 80 11.85 -0.04 -1.24
N PRO A 81 13.07 0.28 -1.74
CA PRO A 81 13.95 1.24 -1.07
C PRO A 81 13.32 2.63 -0.92
N ALA A 82 12.68 3.14 -1.98
CA ALA A 82 12.04 4.45 -1.95
C ALA A 82 10.82 4.48 -1.03
N LEU A 83 10.05 3.38 -0.97
CA LEU A 83 8.90 3.30 -0.08
C LEU A 83 9.32 3.17 1.38
N ARG A 84 10.40 2.45 1.65
CA ARG A 84 11.00 2.36 3.00
C ARG A 84 11.50 3.73 3.46
N ASP A 85 12.20 4.47 2.61
CA ASP A 85 12.65 5.82 2.90
C ASP A 85 11.47 6.75 3.24
N TYR A 86 10.41 6.72 2.43
CA TYR A 86 9.20 7.46 2.74
C TYR A 86 8.62 7.11 4.11
N TYR A 87 8.52 5.81 4.41
CA TYR A 87 7.96 5.34 5.68
C TYR A 87 8.77 5.81 6.89
N GLU A 88 10.10 5.75 6.81
CA GLU A 88 10.98 6.23 7.89
C GLU A 88 10.85 7.75 8.09
N ARG A 89 10.80 8.52 7.00
CA ARG A 89 10.54 9.98 7.08
C ARG A 89 9.17 10.29 7.66
N ALA A 90 8.15 9.58 7.23
CA ALA A 90 6.78 9.74 7.74
C ALA A 90 6.72 9.47 9.26
N LYS A 91 7.37 8.42 9.74
CA LYS A 91 7.49 8.14 11.19
C LYS A 91 8.17 9.28 11.95
N ALA A 92 9.21 9.85 11.37
CA ALA A 92 9.97 10.93 12.00
C ALA A 92 9.17 12.25 12.08
N VAL A 93 8.43 12.58 11.02
CA VAL A 93 7.59 13.80 10.94
C VAL A 93 6.35 13.67 11.82
N ALA A 94 5.68 12.53 11.78
CA ALA A 94 4.41 12.28 12.45
C ALA A 94 4.62 11.48 13.75
N LYS A 95 5.40 12.03 14.66
CA LYS A 95 5.74 11.39 15.94
C LYS A 95 4.48 11.01 16.74
N GLY A 96 4.38 9.73 17.11
CA GLY A 96 3.29 9.21 17.94
C GLY A 96 1.95 9.02 17.23
N GLN A 97 1.82 9.38 15.96
CA GLN A 97 0.59 9.14 15.21
C GLN A 97 0.42 7.65 14.87
N HIS A 98 -0.84 7.21 14.88
CA HIS A 98 -1.23 5.83 14.59
C HIS A 98 -0.96 5.47 13.12
N THR A 99 -1.26 6.39 12.20
CA THR A 99 -1.02 6.27 10.75
C THR A 99 -0.12 7.42 10.29
N PRO A 100 1.21 7.28 10.41
CA PRO A 100 2.11 8.37 10.09
C PRO A 100 2.19 8.62 8.58
N HIS A 101 2.07 9.90 8.18
CA HIS A 101 2.29 10.35 6.81
C HIS A 101 3.09 11.66 6.78
N ASP A 102 3.97 11.78 5.79
CA ASP A 102 4.53 13.07 5.38
C ASP A 102 3.63 13.65 4.28
N LEU A 103 2.70 14.51 4.64
CA LEU A 103 1.71 15.07 3.72
C LEU A 103 2.32 15.88 2.57
N ASN A 104 3.54 16.41 2.75
CA ASN A 104 4.21 17.16 1.69
C ASN A 104 4.61 16.25 0.51
N THR A 105 4.83 14.97 0.76
CA THR A 105 5.32 14.01 -0.25
C THR A 105 4.42 12.78 -0.43
N ALA A 106 3.33 12.68 0.32
CA ALA A 106 2.48 11.49 0.35
C ALA A 106 1.92 11.07 -1.02
N LEU A 107 1.58 12.02 -1.89
CA LEU A 107 1.07 11.78 -3.25
C LEU A 107 2.11 12.08 -4.34
N SER A 108 3.38 12.26 -3.99
CA SER A 108 4.43 12.64 -4.95
C SER A 108 4.65 11.60 -6.06
N TRP A 109 4.43 10.32 -5.78
CA TRP A 109 4.55 9.26 -6.79
C TRP A 109 3.47 9.36 -7.86
N HIS A 110 2.24 9.72 -7.47
CA HIS A 110 1.12 9.95 -8.39
C HIS A 110 1.42 11.16 -9.29
N GLN A 111 1.90 12.26 -8.70
CA GLN A 111 2.26 13.45 -9.46
C GLN A 111 3.42 13.16 -10.42
N ARG A 112 4.46 12.46 -9.97
CA ARG A 112 5.57 12.07 -10.84
C ARG A 112 5.11 11.24 -12.03
N TYR A 113 4.19 10.29 -11.81
CA TYR A 113 3.62 9.52 -12.91
C TYR A 113 2.89 10.39 -13.94
N LEU A 114 2.11 11.39 -13.48
CA LEU A 114 1.44 12.33 -14.38
C LEU A 114 2.45 13.16 -15.20
N ASP A 115 3.53 13.57 -14.57
CA ASP A 115 4.53 14.45 -15.21
C ASP A 115 5.48 13.68 -16.14
N THR A 116 5.83 12.45 -15.82
CA THR A 116 6.91 11.70 -16.50
C THR A 116 6.47 10.37 -17.13
N GLY A 117 5.28 9.87 -16.80
CA GLY A 117 4.82 8.54 -17.20
C GLY A 117 5.39 7.40 -16.36
N SER A 118 6.08 7.68 -15.25
CA SER A 118 6.62 6.67 -14.33
C SER A 118 6.58 7.17 -12.88
N MET A 119 6.37 6.24 -11.94
CA MET A 119 6.51 6.51 -10.50
C MET A 119 7.96 6.39 -10.00
N LYS A 120 8.88 5.90 -10.87
CA LYS A 120 10.31 5.78 -10.56
C LYS A 120 11.02 7.13 -10.48
#